data_50a6080650b184ecd2053b8a0f8ca30b
#
_entry.id   50a6080650b184ecd2053b8a0f8ca30b
#
_cell.length_a   1.000
_cell.length_b   1.000
_cell.length_c   1.000
_cell.angle_alpha   90.00
_cell.angle_beta   90.00
_cell.angle_gamma   90.00
#
_symmetry.space_group_name_H-M   'P 1'
#
loop_
_entity.id
_entity.type
_entity.pdbx_description
1 polymer ?
#
loop_
_entity_poly.entity_id
_entity_poly.type
_entity_poly.pdbx_seq_one_letter_code
_entity_poly.pdbx_strand_id
1 'polypeptide(L)'
;MRHRILALLALLLLLAACRQDPTATDETATAAPVVQATLPPPVAATSTPVPPTPTPTEPLAAQVNGQPITLAEFERELARFAAVQPPQAALAADASARVLDALIERELILQAAAAEGVVVSDEAVAQRLADLKATYATPAEFDAWLQSVGYTEEEFRAALAAELVTGEMVARLTAGVPDTAEHVRARYIQMDDAALAQSVLDRARAGDDFAFLAEQNSVDRVTGEIGGDLGYFAAGSLLVPEVEAAAFALQPGEVSDVIAVTNSAGATTYYIIQVTEREADRALGVDAYQARLEAAFDAWLADLRAAATIERFVP
;
A
#
# COMPACT_ATOMS: atom_id res chain seq x y z
N MET A 1 -3.91 4.64 8.23
CA MET A 1 -3.27 3.63 7.39
C MET A 1 -2.33 4.21 6.33
N ARG A 2 -2.55 5.39 5.79
CA ARG A 2 -1.60 6.17 4.96
C ARG A 2 -0.15 6.30 5.50
N HIS A 3 0.09 5.90 6.75
CA HIS A 3 1.34 6.12 7.46
C HIS A 3 2.35 4.97 7.37
N ARG A 4 2.01 3.78 6.84
CA ARG A 4 2.93 2.63 6.82
C ARG A 4 3.82 2.58 5.58
N ILE A 5 3.25 2.72 4.38
CA ILE A 5 4.07 2.86 3.15
C ILE A 5 4.85 4.17 3.19
N LEU A 6 4.22 5.24 3.69
CA LEU A 6 4.89 6.51 3.97
C LEU A 6 5.93 6.41 5.10
N ALA A 7 5.86 5.47 6.04
CA ALA A 7 6.88 5.34 7.08
C ALA A 7 8.12 4.59 6.60
N LEU A 8 7.99 3.59 5.72
CA LEU A 8 9.14 2.98 5.01
C LEU A 8 9.73 3.94 3.96
N LEU A 9 8.87 4.72 3.28
CA LEU A 9 9.26 5.80 2.38
C LEU A 9 9.53 7.13 3.11
N ALA A 10 8.88 7.44 4.23
CA ALA A 10 9.04 8.73 4.93
C ALA A 10 10.29 8.82 5.78
N LEU A 11 10.98 7.73 6.06
CA LEU A 11 12.36 7.86 6.54
C LEU A 11 13.27 8.47 5.45
N LEU A 12 12.81 8.49 4.18
CA LEU A 12 13.49 9.06 3.02
C LEU A 12 12.68 10.09 2.22
N LEU A 13 11.35 10.26 2.45
CA LEU A 13 10.45 11.11 1.63
C LEU A 13 10.21 12.53 2.16
N LEU A 14 10.98 13.05 3.10
CA LEU A 14 10.96 14.48 3.44
C LEU A 14 11.55 15.39 2.34
N LEU A 15 11.89 14.83 1.16
CA LEU A 15 12.50 15.55 0.05
C LEU A 15 11.61 15.74 -1.20
N ALA A 16 10.34 15.34 -1.18
CA ALA A 16 9.47 15.40 -2.36
C ALA A 16 8.53 16.62 -2.40
N ALA A 17 8.96 17.78 -1.96
CA ALA A 17 8.18 19.03 -2.03
C ALA A 17 8.67 19.99 -3.12
N CYS A 18 9.02 19.51 -4.31
CA CYS A 18 9.10 20.33 -5.53
C CYS A 18 9.03 19.43 -6.76
N ARG A 19 7.81 19.18 -7.26
CA ARG A 19 7.61 18.61 -8.59
C ARG A 19 7.58 19.75 -9.60
N GLN A 20 8.53 19.75 -10.52
CA GLN A 20 8.36 20.31 -11.85
C GLN A 20 8.62 19.18 -12.84
N ASP A 21 7.64 18.93 -13.70
CA ASP A 21 7.70 17.95 -14.79
C ASP A 21 8.69 18.40 -15.86
N PRO A 22 9.53 17.51 -16.39
CA PRO A 22 10.14 17.71 -17.71
C PRO A 22 9.48 16.77 -18.74
N THR A 23 9.05 17.37 -19.80
CA THR A 23 8.55 16.83 -21.07
C THR A 23 9.45 15.76 -21.66
N ALA A 24 8.84 14.66 -22.10
CA ALA A 24 9.43 13.57 -22.85
C ALA A 24 10.00 14.07 -24.19
N THR A 25 11.22 13.67 -24.50
CA THR A 25 11.77 13.64 -25.86
C THR A 25 12.12 12.22 -26.24
N ASP A 26 11.53 11.81 -27.34
CA ASP A 26 11.65 10.53 -28.04
C ASP A 26 13.05 10.42 -28.68
N GLU A 27 13.82 9.38 -28.42
CA GLU A 27 15.03 9.05 -29.16
C GLU A 27 15.14 7.55 -29.43
N THR A 28 15.09 7.26 -30.71
CA THR A 28 15.13 5.96 -31.36
C THR A 28 16.50 5.29 -31.17
N ALA A 29 16.58 4.16 -30.49
CA ALA A 29 17.81 3.38 -30.37
C ALA A 29 17.86 2.24 -31.41
N THR A 30 18.89 2.28 -32.23
CA THR A 30 19.26 1.33 -33.25
C THR A 30 19.86 0.07 -32.63
N ALA A 31 19.37 -1.10 -33.05
CA ALA A 31 19.83 -2.42 -32.60
C ALA A 31 21.23 -2.77 -33.13
N ALA A 32 22.11 -3.24 -32.26
CA ALA A 32 23.40 -3.83 -32.59
C ALA A 32 23.33 -5.37 -32.55
N PRO A 33 24.15 -6.11 -33.32
CA PRO A 33 23.98 -7.53 -33.57
C PRO A 33 24.46 -8.44 -32.44
N VAL A 34 23.69 -9.50 -32.20
CA VAL A 34 23.95 -10.57 -31.23
C VAL A 34 25.12 -11.44 -31.70
N VAL A 35 26.18 -11.54 -30.90
CA VAL A 35 27.24 -12.54 -31.03
C VAL A 35 26.91 -13.72 -30.15
N GLN A 36 26.68 -14.89 -30.76
CA GLN A 36 26.50 -16.14 -30.05
C GLN A 36 27.83 -16.64 -29.48
N ALA A 37 27.93 -16.68 -28.13
CA ALA A 37 29.03 -17.36 -27.45
C ALA A 37 28.63 -18.79 -27.12
N THR A 38 29.45 -19.73 -27.60
CA THR A 38 29.35 -21.18 -27.34
C THR A 38 29.77 -21.47 -25.89
N LEU A 39 28.89 -22.09 -25.10
CA LEU A 39 29.17 -22.48 -23.72
C LEU A 39 30.07 -23.74 -23.66
N PRO A 40 31.08 -23.78 -22.77
CA PRO A 40 31.81 -25.03 -22.47
C PRO A 40 30.94 -25.95 -21.59
N PRO A 41 31.25 -27.29 -21.60
CA PRO A 41 30.47 -28.27 -20.85
C PRO A 41 30.56 -28.10 -19.34
N PRO A 42 29.53 -28.52 -18.56
CA PRO A 42 29.50 -28.34 -17.13
C PRO A 42 30.57 -29.20 -16.42
N VAL A 43 31.42 -28.55 -15.67
CA VAL A 43 32.33 -29.20 -14.73
C VAL A 43 31.52 -29.53 -13.46
N ALA A 44 31.58 -30.81 -13.04
CA ALA A 44 30.93 -31.27 -11.83
C ALA A 44 31.40 -30.46 -10.61
N ALA A 45 30.47 -29.75 -9.98
CA ALA A 45 30.75 -28.98 -8.76
C ALA A 45 31.01 -29.95 -7.61
N THR A 46 32.26 -30.00 -7.16
CA THR A 46 32.64 -30.61 -5.89
C THR A 46 32.04 -29.71 -4.78
N SER A 47 31.14 -30.25 -3.99
CA SER A 47 30.57 -29.52 -2.83
C SER A 47 31.68 -29.23 -1.83
N THR A 48 32.21 -28.00 -1.87
CA THR A 48 33.05 -27.47 -0.80
C THR A 48 32.17 -27.30 0.43
N PRO A 49 32.57 -27.78 1.63
CA PRO A 49 31.81 -27.53 2.85
C PRO A 49 31.70 -26.01 3.05
N VAL A 50 30.48 -25.51 3.18
CA VAL A 50 30.24 -24.12 3.53
C VAL A 50 30.92 -23.86 4.88
N PRO A 51 31.85 -22.89 5.00
CA PRO A 51 32.41 -22.55 6.28
C PRO A 51 31.29 -22.15 7.23
N PRO A 52 31.38 -22.48 8.53
CA PRO A 52 30.35 -22.04 9.49
C PRO A 52 30.23 -20.53 9.43
N THR A 53 28.99 -20.02 9.28
CA THR A 53 28.69 -18.59 9.36
C THR A 53 29.32 -18.07 10.65
N PRO A 54 30.18 -17.03 10.59
CA PRO A 54 30.79 -16.49 11.80
C PRO A 54 29.68 -16.05 12.75
N THR A 55 29.69 -16.56 13.96
CA THR A 55 28.79 -16.12 15.03
C THR A 55 28.99 -14.62 15.20
N PRO A 56 27.96 -13.79 15.09
CA PRO A 56 28.12 -12.35 15.23
C PRO A 56 28.68 -12.04 16.62
N THR A 57 29.78 -11.29 16.65
CA THR A 57 30.42 -10.85 17.90
C THR A 57 29.66 -9.66 18.49
N GLU A 58 28.74 -9.07 17.72
CA GLU A 58 27.95 -7.90 18.11
C GLU A 58 26.58 -8.32 18.65
N PRO A 59 26.05 -7.61 19.69
CA PRO A 59 24.70 -7.81 20.16
C PRO A 59 23.66 -7.62 19.04
N LEU A 60 22.62 -8.44 19.01
CA LEU A 60 21.57 -8.40 18.02
C LEU A 60 20.32 -7.72 18.56
N ALA A 61 19.61 -6.96 17.70
CA ALA A 61 18.26 -6.47 17.93
C ALA A 61 17.21 -7.49 17.43
N ALA A 62 17.47 -8.09 16.25
CA ALA A 62 16.65 -9.15 15.68
C ALA A 62 17.48 -10.04 14.74
N GLN A 63 16.86 -11.17 14.32
CA GLN A 63 17.36 -12.00 13.23
C GLN A 63 16.19 -12.36 12.30
N VAL A 64 16.41 -12.28 10.99
CA VAL A 64 15.39 -12.57 9.96
C VAL A 64 15.94 -13.63 9.01
N ASN A 65 15.39 -14.83 9.04
CA ASN A 65 15.87 -15.97 8.25
C ASN A 65 17.38 -16.23 8.41
N GLY A 66 17.92 -16.01 9.60
CA GLY A 66 19.34 -16.16 9.88
C GLY A 66 20.18 -14.92 9.59
N GLN A 67 19.65 -13.87 8.94
CA GLN A 67 20.36 -12.60 8.74
C GLN A 67 20.23 -11.70 9.98
N PRO A 68 21.35 -11.21 10.54
CA PRO A 68 21.35 -10.43 11.75
C PRO A 68 20.96 -8.96 11.48
N ILE A 69 20.14 -8.40 12.37
CA ILE A 69 19.96 -6.96 12.56
C ILE A 69 20.68 -6.62 13.86
N THR A 70 21.77 -5.85 13.80
CA THR A 70 22.58 -5.57 14.97
C THR A 70 21.91 -4.55 15.91
N LEU A 71 22.22 -4.63 17.20
CA LEU A 71 21.75 -3.65 18.18
C LEU A 71 22.23 -2.24 17.81
N ALA A 72 23.46 -2.10 17.35
CA ALA A 72 24.03 -0.83 16.93
C ALA A 72 23.28 -0.21 15.72
N GLU A 73 22.84 -1.02 14.75
CA GLU A 73 21.99 -0.57 13.65
C GLU A 73 20.63 -0.08 14.16
N PHE A 74 19.98 -0.88 15.00
CA PHE A 74 18.71 -0.53 15.60
C PHE A 74 18.76 0.78 16.40
N GLU A 75 19.77 0.97 17.25
CA GLU A 75 19.96 2.18 18.05
C GLU A 75 20.18 3.42 17.17
N ARG A 76 20.94 3.29 16.07
CA ARG A 76 21.11 4.38 15.09
C ARG A 76 19.80 4.74 14.42
N GLU A 77 19.02 3.75 13.96
CA GLU A 77 17.71 4.04 13.33
C GLU A 77 16.71 4.62 14.33
N LEU A 78 16.73 4.19 15.59
CA LEU A 78 15.91 4.77 16.64
C LEU A 78 16.29 6.24 16.91
N ALA A 79 17.58 6.55 16.92
CA ALA A 79 18.06 7.92 17.05
C ALA A 79 17.66 8.80 15.85
N ARG A 80 17.74 8.27 14.61
CA ARG A 80 17.29 8.94 13.38
C ARG A 80 15.77 9.19 13.42
N PHE A 81 15.00 8.18 13.82
CA PHE A 81 13.56 8.33 14.00
C PHE A 81 13.23 9.45 14.98
N ALA A 82 13.93 9.50 16.11
CA ALA A 82 13.73 10.54 17.13
C ALA A 82 14.11 11.95 16.65
N ALA A 83 15.12 12.06 15.77
CA ALA A 83 15.58 13.35 15.25
C ALA A 83 14.58 14.02 14.30
N VAL A 84 13.77 13.23 13.56
CA VAL A 84 12.82 13.74 12.55
C VAL A 84 11.36 13.79 13.03
N GLN A 85 11.07 13.19 14.18
CA GLN A 85 9.71 13.18 14.75
C GLN A 85 9.51 14.31 15.77
N PRO A 86 8.26 14.79 15.95
CA PRO A 86 7.95 15.65 17.09
C PRO A 86 8.32 14.95 18.41
N PRO A 87 8.78 15.69 19.43
CA PRO A 87 9.27 15.09 20.68
C PRO A 87 8.28 14.10 21.34
N GLN A 88 6.98 14.35 21.22
CA GLN A 88 5.93 13.47 21.77
C GLN A 88 5.86 12.12 21.03
N ALA A 89 6.07 12.11 19.71
CA ALA A 89 6.06 10.87 18.90
C ALA A 89 7.36 10.08 19.08
N ALA A 90 8.49 10.74 19.28
CA ALA A 90 9.77 10.11 19.57
C ALA A 90 9.79 9.42 20.96
N LEU A 91 8.99 9.93 21.91
CA LEU A 91 8.83 9.35 23.25
C LEU A 91 7.66 8.36 23.36
N ALA A 92 6.97 8.05 22.27
CA ALA A 92 5.88 7.09 22.27
C ALA A 92 6.42 5.71 22.69
N ALA A 93 5.69 5.02 23.57
CA ALA A 93 6.10 3.72 24.11
C ALA A 93 6.31 2.64 23.03
N ASP A 94 5.73 2.85 21.83
CA ASP A 94 5.82 1.95 20.68
C ASP A 94 6.90 2.33 19.65
N ALA A 95 7.64 3.44 19.87
CA ALA A 95 8.67 3.91 18.92
C ALA A 95 9.73 2.83 18.63
N SER A 96 10.20 2.18 19.68
CA SER A 96 11.18 1.09 19.61
C SER A 96 10.67 -0.08 18.77
N ALA A 97 9.45 -0.55 19.05
CA ALA A 97 8.83 -1.64 18.31
C ALA A 97 8.60 -1.27 16.83
N ARG A 98 8.18 -0.03 16.54
CA ARG A 98 7.97 0.45 15.17
C ARG A 98 9.25 0.50 14.36
N VAL A 99 10.35 0.97 14.95
CA VAL A 99 11.66 1.00 14.29
C VAL A 99 12.17 -0.41 14.02
N LEU A 100 12.04 -1.30 15.01
CA LEU A 100 12.43 -2.70 14.84
C LEU A 100 11.60 -3.38 13.74
N ASP A 101 10.28 -3.16 13.73
CA ASP A 101 9.39 -3.68 12.68
C ASP A 101 9.80 -3.19 11.28
N ALA A 102 10.15 -1.91 11.15
CA ALA A 102 10.60 -1.34 9.88
C ALA A 102 11.92 -1.95 9.40
N LEU A 103 12.87 -2.23 10.31
CA LEU A 103 14.12 -2.92 9.99
C LEU A 103 13.88 -4.36 9.53
N ILE A 104 12.99 -5.08 10.21
CA ILE A 104 12.60 -6.45 9.85
C ILE A 104 11.92 -6.46 8.48
N GLU A 105 10.98 -5.54 8.22
CA GLU A 105 10.30 -5.41 6.92
C GLU A 105 11.29 -5.12 5.79
N ARG A 106 12.22 -4.18 6.01
CA ARG A 106 13.28 -3.88 5.05
C ARG A 106 14.10 -5.12 4.71
N GLU A 107 14.52 -5.89 5.71
CA GLU A 107 15.31 -7.10 5.52
C GLU A 107 14.52 -8.17 4.74
N LEU A 108 13.23 -8.37 5.04
CA LEU A 108 12.35 -9.28 4.31
C LEU A 108 12.23 -8.89 2.83
N ILE A 109 12.05 -7.59 2.55
CA ILE A 109 11.95 -7.08 1.17
C ILE A 109 13.27 -7.30 0.41
N LEU A 110 14.42 -7.02 1.05
CA LEU A 110 15.73 -7.21 0.42
C LEU A 110 16.01 -8.69 0.13
N GLN A 111 15.64 -9.58 1.03
CA GLN A 111 15.76 -11.03 0.81
C GLN A 111 14.86 -11.51 -0.33
N ALA A 112 13.61 -11.04 -0.39
CA ALA A 112 12.69 -11.33 -1.49
C ALA A 112 13.23 -10.81 -2.82
N ALA A 113 13.74 -9.58 -2.85
CA ALA A 113 14.37 -8.99 -4.03
C ALA A 113 15.57 -9.81 -4.52
N ALA A 114 16.43 -10.23 -3.61
CA ALA A 114 17.57 -11.09 -3.94
C ALA A 114 17.13 -12.45 -4.50
N ALA A 115 16.08 -13.06 -3.93
CA ALA A 115 15.51 -14.33 -4.41
C ALA A 115 14.91 -14.20 -5.82
N GLU A 116 14.34 -13.05 -6.16
CA GLU A 116 13.79 -12.73 -7.48
C GLU A 116 14.83 -12.18 -8.48
N GLY A 117 16.09 -12.05 -8.06
CA GLY A 117 17.17 -11.51 -8.88
C GLY A 117 17.02 -10.02 -9.18
N VAL A 118 16.34 -9.27 -8.31
CA VAL A 118 16.26 -7.80 -8.41
C VAL A 118 17.58 -7.22 -7.96
N VAL A 119 18.28 -6.54 -8.88
CA VAL A 119 19.58 -5.90 -8.63
C VAL A 119 19.51 -4.46 -9.09
N VAL A 120 19.91 -3.55 -8.23
CA VAL A 120 20.11 -2.14 -8.55
C VAL A 120 21.60 -1.89 -8.77
N SER A 121 21.96 -1.25 -9.90
CA SER A 121 23.36 -0.98 -10.20
C SER A 121 23.94 0.15 -9.35
N ASP A 122 25.27 0.12 -9.13
CA ASP A 122 25.98 1.19 -8.45
C ASP A 122 25.82 2.55 -9.16
N GLU A 123 25.68 2.53 -10.49
CA GLU A 123 25.43 3.73 -11.30
C GLU A 123 24.06 4.33 -10.98
N ALA A 124 23.01 3.51 -10.84
CA ALA A 124 21.68 3.98 -10.48
C ALA A 124 21.66 4.63 -9.10
N VAL A 125 22.37 4.02 -8.12
CA VAL A 125 22.52 4.58 -6.78
C VAL A 125 23.30 5.90 -6.83
N ALA A 126 24.39 5.95 -7.60
CA ALA A 126 25.21 7.16 -7.74
C ALA A 126 24.41 8.29 -8.42
N GLN A 127 23.62 7.98 -9.45
CA GLN A 127 22.75 8.96 -10.11
C GLN A 127 21.69 9.49 -9.14
N ARG A 128 21.02 8.61 -8.40
CA ARG A 128 20.03 9.01 -7.39
C ARG A 128 20.62 9.93 -6.33
N LEU A 129 21.83 9.62 -5.85
CA LEU A 129 22.57 10.47 -4.92
C LEU A 129 22.92 11.82 -5.53
N ALA A 130 23.37 11.84 -6.79
CA ALA A 130 23.69 13.08 -7.51
C ALA A 130 22.44 13.96 -7.70
N ASP A 131 21.30 13.37 -8.06
CA ASP A 131 20.03 14.09 -8.21
C ASP A 131 19.60 14.73 -6.89
N LEU A 132 19.73 14.00 -5.77
CA LEU A 132 19.45 14.54 -4.45
C LEU A 132 20.41 15.68 -4.08
N LYS A 133 21.71 15.52 -4.29
CA LYS A 133 22.70 16.58 -4.06
C LYS A 133 22.40 17.83 -4.87
N ALA A 134 21.90 17.70 -6.10
CA ALA A 134 21.54 18.82 -6.97
C ALA A 134 20.34 19.62 -6.46
N THR A 135 19.54 19.11 -5.52
CA THR A 135 18.44 19.86 -4.89
C THR A 135 18.92 20.87 -3.86
N TYR A 136 20.18 20.77 -3.41
CA TYR A 136 20.79 21.69 -2.45
C TYR A 136 21.60 22.76 -3.19
N ALA A 137 21.62 24.01 -2.66
CA ALA A 137 22.34 25.10 -3.29
C ALA A 137 23.85 24.91 -3.29
N THR A 138 24.38 24.20 -2.28
CA THR A 138 25.81 23.89 -2.16
C THR A 138 26.04 22.48 -1.62
N PRO A 139 27.17 21.83 -1.93
CA PRO A 139 27.55 20.55 -1.32
C PRO A 139 27.58 20.60 0.23
N ALA A 140 28.02 21.73 0.81
CA ALA A 140 28.10 21.89 2.26
C ALA A 140 26.70 21.87 2.93
N GLU A 141 25.65 22.33 2.25
CA GLU A 141 24.29 22.23 2.76
C GLU A 141 23.78 20.79 2.78
N PHE A 142 24.12 20.00 1.76
CA PHE A 142 23.82 18.57 1.75
C PHE A 142 24.54 17.84 2.89
N ASP A 143 25.85 18.12 3.10
CA ASP A 143 26.63 17.51 4.18
C ASP A 143 26.08 17.89 5.55
N ALA A 144 25.69 19.16 5.74
CA ALA A 144 25.07 19.62 6.97
C ALA A 144 23.71 18.93 7.23
N TRP A 145 22.92 18.72 6.16
CA TRP A 145 21.67 17.97 6.25
C TRP A 145 21.94 16.51 6.64
N LEU A 146 22.88 15.80 5.98
CA LEU A 146 23.23 14.42 6.35
C LEU A 146 23.60 14.31 7.83
N GLN A 147 24.41 15.23 8.33
CA GLN A 147 24.79 15.27 9.74
C GLN A 147 23.57 15.50 10.65
N SER A 148 22.65 16.38 10.24
CA SER A 148 21.44 16.69 11.04
C SER A 148 20.51 15.50 11.19
N VAL A 149 20.48 14.60 10.19
CA VAL A 149 19.66 13.37 10.19
C VAL A 149 20.47 12.13 10.61
N GLY A 150 21.76 12.32 11.02
CA GLY A 150 22.58 11.25 11.58
C GLY A 150 23.08 10.21 10.56
N TYR A 151 23.28 10.60 9.30
CA TYR A 151 23.88 9.74 8.26
C TYR A 151 25.31 10.16 7.93
N THR A 152 26.17 9.17 7.71
CA THR A 152 27.34 9.34 6.84
C THR A 152 26.90 9.21 5.38
N GLU A 153 27.70 9.72 4.42
CA GLU A 153 27.38 9.56 2.99
C GLU A 153 27.35 8.07 2.57
N GLU A 154 28.21 7.24 3.15
CA GLU A 154 28.25 5.80 2.89
C GLU A 154 26.97 5.09 3.37
N GLU A 155 26.55 5.35 4.61
CA GLU A 155 25.29 4.81 5.15
C GLU A 155 24.08 5.29 4.35
N PHE A 156 24.09 6.57 3.94
CA PHE A 156 23.03 7.14 3.13
C PHE A 156 22.96 6.50 1.74
N ARG A 157 24.12 6.24 1.13
CA ARG A 157 24.21 5.51 -0.14
C ARG A 157 23.66 4.09 -0.03
N ALA A 158 23.95 3.39 1.05
CA ALA A 158 23.39 2.05 1.31
C ALA A 158 21.87 2.11 1.51
N ALA A 159 21.35 3.12 2.21
CA ALA A 159 19.92 3.35 2.37
C ALA A 159 19.23 3.65 1.02
N LEU A 160 19.84 4.46 0.14
CA LEU A 160 19.34 4.70 -1.21
C LEU A 160 19.30 3.43 -2.06
N ALA A 161 20.31 2.56 -1.95
CA ALA A 161 20.31 1.28 -2.64
C ALA A 161 19.12 0.41 -2.20
N ALA A 162 18.86 0.32 -0.89
CA ALA A 162 17.71 -0.40 -0.35
C ALA A 162 16.37 0.23 -0.77
N GLU A 163 16.27 1.57 -0.84
CA GLU A 163 15.10 2.28 -1.36
C GLU A 163 14.83 1.91 -2.82
N LEU A 164 15.85 1.95 -3.67
CA LEU A 164 15.71 1.63 -5.10
C LEU A 164 15.30 0.17 -5.31
N VAL A 165 15.89 -0.76 -4.54
CA VAL A 165 15.47 -2.18 -4.57
C VAL A 165 14.01 -2.33 -4.16
N THR A 166 13.60 -1.67 -3.07
CA THR A 166 12.21 -1.69 -2.60
C THR A 166 11.26 -1.10 -3.66
N GLY A 167 11.65 0.02 -4.28
CA GLY A 167 10.87 0.64 -5.36
C GLY A 167 10.68 -0.27 -6.57
N GLU A 168 11.72 -0.99 -6.98
CA GLU A 168 11.65 -1.98 -8.07
C GLU A 168 10.73 -3.15 -7.69
N MET A 169 10.81 -3.66 -6.46
CA MET A 169 9.91 -4.71 -5.98
C MET A 169 8.45 -4.25 -5.97
N VAL A 170 8.18 -3.03 -5.47
CA VAL A 170 6.83 -2.44 -5.52
C VAL A 170 6.33 -2.30 -6.95
N ALA A 171 7.17 -1.81 -7.87
CA ALA A 171 6.81 -1.67 -9.27
C ALA A 171 6.44 -3.01 -9.93
N ARG A 172 7.22 -4.07 -9.67
CA ARG A 172 6.93 -5.43 -10.17
C ARG A 172 5.64 -6.00 -9.59
N LEU A 173 5.46 -5.86 -8.28
CA LEU A 173 4.29 -6.36 -7.57
C LEU A 173 3.01 -5.68 -8.06
N THR A 174 3.08 -4.38 -8.33
CA THR A 174 1.92 -3.57 -8.71
C THR A 174 1.66 -3.55 -10.22
N ALA A 175 2.61 -3.96 -11.06
CA ALA A 175 2.47 -3.97 -12.53
C ALA A 175 1.26 -4.76 -13.04
N GLY A 176 0.82 -5.79 -12.31
CA GLY A 176 -0.32 -6.63 -12.66
C GLY A 176 -1.63 -6.24 -11.95
N VAL A 177 -1.63 -5.20 -11.13
CA VAL A 177 -2.83 -4.77 -10.39
C VAL A 177 -3.74 -3.99 -11.33
N PRO A 178 -5.01 -4.46 -11.55
CA PRO A 178 -5.92 -3.79 -12.47
C PRO A 178 -6.31 -2.39 -11.96
N ASP A 179 -6.30 -1.41 -12.85
CA ASP A 179 -6.80 -0.05 -12.62
C ASP A 179 -8.31 0.08 -12.86
N THR A 180 -8.96 -1.03 -13.22
CA THR A 180 -10.41 -1.15 -13.42
C THR A 180 -11.02 -2.10 -12.41
N ALA A 181 -12.32 -1.98 -12.20
CA ALA A 181 -13.11 -2.90 -11.40
C ALA A 181 -14.57 -2.91 -11.88
N GLU A 182 -15.31 -3.94 -11.48
CA GLU A 182 -16.75 -3.91 -11.58
C GLU A 182 -17.30 -2.77 -10.71
N HIS A 183 -18.19 -1.95 -11.31
CA HIS A 183 -18.96 -0.93 -10.62
C HIS A 183 -20.43 -1.20 -10.79
N VAL A 184 -21.19 -0.93 -9.75
CA VAL A 184 -22.64 -0.86 -9.79
C VAL A 184 -23.08 0.58 -9.57
N ARG A 185 -24.13 0.99 -10.29
CA ARG A 185 -24.89 2.19 -9.97
C ARG A 185 -26.17 1.77 -9.30
N ALA A 186 -26.43 2.32 -8.13
CA ALA A 186 -27.58 1.93 -7.35
C ALA A 186 -28.27 3.13 -6.72
N ARG A 187 -29.50 2.91 -6.30
CA ARG A 187 -30.29 3.78 -5.45
C ARG A 187 -30.62 3.06 -4.17
N TYR A 188 -30.72 3.76 -3.06
CA TYR A 188 -31.14 3.15 -1.82
C TYR A 188 -32.16 4.02 -1.07
N ILE A 189 -32.87 3.39 -0.16
CA ILE A 189 -33.80 4.03 0.77
C ILE A 189 -33.40 3.59 2.17
N GLN A 190 -33.13 4.52 3.05
CA GLN A 190 -32.79 4.29 4.45
C GLN A 190 -33.99 4.62 5.34
N MET A 191 -34.35 3.73 6.26
CA MET A 191 -35.52 3.89 7.14
C MET A 191 -35.21 3.37 8.55
N ASP A 192 -35.95 3.90 9.54
CA ASP A 192 -35.79 3.51 10.96
C ASP A 192 -36.91 2.55 11.43
N ASP A 193 -37.93 2.31 10.60
CA ASP A 193 -39.07 1.46 10.90
C ASP A 193 -39.17 0.27 9.95
N ALA A 194 -39.24 -0.95 10.52
CA ALA A 194 -39.28 -2.21 9.76
C ALA A 194 -40.58 -2.38 8.95
N ALA A 195 -41.73 -1.96 9.50
CA ALA A 195 -43.01 -2.10 8.83
C ALA A 195 -43.13 -1.12 7.65
N LEU A 196 -42.61 0.11 7.84
CA LEU A 196 -42.49 1.09 6.76
C LEU A 196 -41.57 0.54 5.65
N ALA A 197 -40.39 -0.01 6.02
CA ALA A 197 -39.44 -0.57 5.06
C ALA A 197 -40.11 -1.69 4.22
N GLN A 198 -40.85 -2.60 4.86
CA GLN A 198 -41.56 -3.65 4.13
C GLN A 198 -42.66 -3.08 3.19
N SER A 199 -43.40 -2.09 3.66
CA SER A 199 -44.42 -1.41 2.84
C SER A 199 -43.84 -0.72 1.61
N VAL A 200 -42.70 -0.03 1.80
CA VAL A 200 -41.98 0.63 0.70
C VAL A 200 -41.41 -0.39 -0.29
N LEU A 201 -40.85 -1.52 0.21
CA LEU A 201 -40.40 -2.62 -0.63
C LEU A 201 -41.53 -3.20 -1.50
N ASP A 202 -42.69 -3.45 -0.88
CA ASP A 202 -43.84 -4.00 -1.61
C ASP A 202 -44.30 -3.05 -2.74
N ARG A 203 -44.26 -1.73 -2.49
CA ARG A 203 -44.58 -0.72 -3.51
C ARG A 203 -43.52 -0.67 -4.62
N ALA A 204 -42.23 -0.72 -4.26
CA ALA A 204 -41.13 -0.75 -5.22
C ALA A 204 -41.26 -1.99 -6.14
N ARG A 205 -41.58 -3.15 -5.58
CA ARG A 205 -41.79 -4.39 -6.33
C ARG A 205 -43.10 -4.39 -7.15
N ALA A 206 -44.07 -3.60 -6.75
CA ALA A 206 -45.29 -3.36 -7.53
C ALA A 206 -45.09 -2.42 -8.72
N GLY A 207 -43.92 -1.79 -8.82
CA GLY A 207 -43.52 -0.92 -9.93
C GLY A 207 -43.67 0.57 -9.68
N ASP A 208 -43.86 0.99 -8.42
CA ASP A 208 -43.78 2.40 -8.06
C ASP A 208 -42.36 2.94 -8.33
N ASP A 209 -42.27 4.21 -8.68
CA ASP A 209 -40.98 4.85 -8.96
C ASP A 209 -40.07 4.86 -7.71
N PHE A 210 -38.94 4.16 -7.80
CA PHE A 210 -38.02 4.00 -6.68
C PHE A 210 -37.44 5.34 -6.21
N ALA A 211 -37.15 6.26 -7.15
CA ALA A 211 -36.64 7.58 -6.81
C ALA A 211 -37.70 8.38 -6.02
N PHE A 212 -38.95 8.35 -6.43
CA PHE A 212 -40.05 8.97 -5.70
C PHE A 212 -40.21 8.34 -4.30
N LEU A 213 -40.13 7.02 -4.17
CA LEU A 213 -40.16 6.34 -2.88
C LEU A 213 -39.03 6.77 -1.97
N ALA A 214 -37.81 6.97 -2.51
CA ALA A 214 -36.64 7.46 -1.78
C ALA A 214 -36.85 8.90 -1.27
N GLU A 215 -37.35 9.79 -2.12
CA GLU A 215 -37.66 11.17 -1.76
C GLU A 215 -38.67 11.27 -0.61
N GLN A 216 -39.65 10.39 -0.60
CA GLN A 216 -40.76 10.43 0.37
C GLN A 216 -40.43 9.75 1.70
N ASN A 217 -39.57 8.69 1.71
CA ASN A 217 -39.45 7.79 2.85
C ASN A 217 -38.01 7.70 3.41
N SER A 218 -36.99 8.12 2.64
CA SER A 218 -35.62 8.00 3.13
C SER A 218 -35.34 8.97 4.28
N VAL A 219 -34.75 8.45 5.37
CA VAL A 219 -34.23 9.28 6.49
C VAL A 219 -32.89 9.91 6.13
N ASP A 220 -32.14 9.32 5.18
CA ASP A 220 -31.01 10.00 4.57
C ASP A 220 -31.49 11.07 3.59
N ARG A 221 -31.42 12.32 4.03
CA ARG A 221 -31.90 13.46 3.23
C ARG A 221 -30.98 13.80 2.08
N VAL A 222 -29.67 13.50 2.20
CA VAL A 222 -28.69 13.86 1.18
C VAL A 222 -28.94 13.11 -0.12
N THR A 223 -29.08 11.79 -0.04
CA THR A 223 -29.40 10.97 -1.23
C THR A 223 -30.87 10.91 -1.52
N GLY A 224 -31.75 10.95 -0.49
CA GLY A 224 -33.19 10.92 -0.65
C GLY A 224 -33.72 12.02 -1.57
N GLU A 225 -33.25 13.27 -1.43
CA GLU A 225 -33.64 14.42 -2.26
C GLU A 225 -33.25 14.26 -3.74
N ILE A 226 -32.33 13.36 -4.05
CA ILE A 226 -31.92 12.99 -5.43
C ILE A 226 -32.40 11.60 -5.83
N GLY A 227 -33.48 11.11 -5.19
CA GLY A 227 -34.06 9.80 -5.49
C GLY A 227 -33.23 8.61 -5.03
N GLY A 228 -32.43 8.79 -3.97
CA GLY A 228 -31.58 7.76 -3.39
C GLY A 228 -30.32 7.41 -4.19
N ASP A 229 -29.97 8.18 -5.24
CA ASP A 229 -28.87 7.87 -6.15
C ASP A 229 -27.49 7.91 -5.44
N LEU A 230 -26.80 6.77 -5.42
CA LEU A 230 -25.45 6.61 -4.90
C LEU A 230 -24.37 6.86 -5.96
N GLY A 231 -24.78 7.01 -7.23
CA GLY A 231 -23.85 7.00 -8.35
C GLY A 231 -23.22 5.62 -8.59
N TYR A 232 -22.13 5.60 -9.34
CA TYR A 232 -21.32 4.40 -9.52
C TYR A 232 -20.35 4.21 -8.36
N PHE A 233 -20.26 2.99 -7.86
CA PHE A 233 -19.29 2.59 -6.83
C PHE A 233 -18.73 1.20 -7.10
N ALA A 234 -17.47 0.99 -6.72
CA ALA A 234 -16.80 -0.30 -6.70
C ALA A 234 -16.96 -0.97 -5.33
N ALA A 235 -16.64 -2.25 -5.23
CA ALA A 235 -16.62 -2.96 -3.95
C ALA A 235 -15.63 -2.31 -2.96
N GLY A 236 -16.03 -2.20 -1.70
CA GLY A 236 -15.29 -1.51 -0.64
C GLY A 236 -15.56 -0.01 -0.54
N SER A 237 -16.52 0.53 -1.32
CA SER A 237 -16.80 1.97 -1.37
C SER A 237 -17.88 2.42 -0.38
N LEU A 238 -18.82 1.55 -0.03
CA LEU A 238 -19.92 1.92 0.86
C LEU A 238 -19.57 1.71 2.34
N LEU A 239 -20.07 2.60 3.18
CA LEU A 239 -19.88 2.52 4.65
C LEU A 239 -20.67 1.37 5.30
N VAL A 240 -21.68 0.83 4.61
CA VAL A 240 -22.54 -0.26 5.09
C VAL A 240 -22.30 -1.48 4.22
N PRO A 241 -21.44 -2.42 4.67
CA PRO A 241 -21.05 -3.58 3.87
C PRO A 241 -22.20 -4.48 3.44
N GLU A 242 -23.25 -4.59 4.27
CA GLU A 242 -24.44 -5.41 3.97
C GLU A 242 -25.24 -4.84 2.80
N VAL A 243 -25.32 -3.50 2.70
CA VAL A 243 -25.97 -2.81 1.58
C VAL A 243 -25.15 -2.96 0.31
N GLU A 244 -23.84 -2.84 0.42
CA GLU A 244 -22.92 -3.05 -0.70
C GLU A 244 -22.99 -4.49 -1.24
N ALA A 245 -22.93 -5.48 -0.34
CA ALA A 245 -23.03 -6.90 -0.72
C ALA A 245 -24.35 -7.19 -1.45
N ALA A 246 -25.47 -6.61 -1.00
CA ALA A 246 -26.74 -6.74 -1.68
C ALA A 246 -26.72 -6.10 -3.07
N ALA A 247 -26.11 -4.91 -3.23
CA ALA A 247 -25.99 -4.27 -4.54
C ALA A 247 -25.22 -5.13 -5.55
N PHE A 248 -24.09 -5.70 -5.11
CA PHE A 248 -23.29 -6.57 -5.99
C PHE A 248 -23.93 -7.93 -6.30
N ALA A 249 -24.91 -8.37 -5.51
CA ALA A 249 -25.68 -9.59 -5.77
C ALA A 249 -26.83 -9.41 -6.78
N LEU A 250 -27.26 -8.16 -7.01
CA LEU A 250 -28.42 -7.84 -7.85
C LEU A 250 -28.05 -7.56 -9.31
N GLN A 251 -28.98 -7.82 -10.22
CA GLN A 251 -28.89 -7.40 -11.61
C GLN A 251 -29.54 -6.01 -11.82
N PRO A 252 -29.19 -5.29 -12.90
CA PRO A 252 -29.86 -4.04 -13.25
C PRO A 252 -31.39 -4.20 -13.30
N GLY A 253 -32.10 -3.31 -12.61
CA GLY A 253 -33.54 -3.31 -12.43
C GLY A 253 -34.07 -4.07 -11.22
N GLU A 254 -33.23 -4.89 -10.57
CA GLU A 254 -33.64 -5.64 -9.38
C GLU A 254 -33.61 -4.79 -8.11
N VAL A 255 -34.47 -5.14 -7.15
CA VAL A 255 -34.59 -4.53 -5.82
C VAL A 255 -34.31 -5.60 -4.76
N SER A 256 -33.49 -5.27 -3.77
CA SER A 256 -33.17 -6.17 -2.64
C SER A 256 -34.41 -6.51 -1.79
N ASP A 257 -34.24 -7.46 -0.88
CA ASP A 257 -35.08 -7.55 0.32
C ASP A 257 -34.74 -6.38 1.26
N VAL A 258 -35.51 -6.23 2.37
CA VAL A 258 -35.18 -5.30 3.45
C VAL A 258 -33.91 -5.77 4.13
N ILE A 259 -32.86 -4.94 4.15
CA ILE A 259 -31.58 -5.18 4.79
C ILE A 259 -31.62 -4.49 6.16
N ALA A 260 -31.58 -5.26 7.24
CA ALA A 260 -31.54 -4.74 8.60
C ALA A 260 -30.11 -4.68 9.10
N VAL A 261 -29.62 -3.51 9.46
CA VAL A 261 -28.25 -3.27 9.98
C VAL A 261 -28.35 -2.72 11.39
N THR A 262 -27.80 -3.44 12.35
CA THR A 262 -27.80 -3.05 13.76
C THR A 262 -26.43 -2.53 14.17
N ASN A 263 -26.36 -1.30 14.65
CA ASN A 263 -25.10 -0.69 15.09
C ASN A 263 -24.69 -1.19 16.50
N SER A 264 -23.50 -0.80 16.95
CA SER A 264 -22.96 -1.19 18.25
C SER A 264 -23.76 -0.65 19.45
N ALA A 265 -24.61 0.35 19.25
CA ALA A 265 -25.52 0.89 20.27
C ALA A 265 -26.88 0.16 20.31
N GLY A 266 -27.10 -0.84 19.44
CA GLY A 266 -28.33 -1.62 19.38
C GLY A 266 -29.46 -0.97 18.54
N ALA A 267 -29.19 0.16 17.87
CA ALA A 267 -30.16 0.76 16.96
C ALA A 267 -30.10 0.06 15.60
N THR A 268 -31.30 -0.30 15.05
CA THR A 268 -31.43 -0.95 13.75
C THR A 268 -31.91 0.04 12.71
N THR A 269 -31.22 0.07 11.58
CA THR A 269 -31.59 0.83 10.39
C THR A 269 -31.91 -0.15 9.27
N TYR A 270 -32.93 0.16 8.48
CA TYR A 270 -33.42 -0.68 7.40
C TYR A 270 -33.11 -0.03 6.06
N TYR A 271 -32.60 -0.83 5.13
CA TYR A 271 -32.23 -0.38 3.79
C TYR A 271 -32.95 -1.22 2.73
N ILE A 272 -33.30 -0.58 1.63
CA ILE A 272 -33.70 -1.22 0.38
C ILE A 272 -32.80 -0.63 -0.70
N ILE A 273 -32.25 -1.47 -1.57
CA ILE A 273 -31.37 -1.01 -2.66
C ILE A 273 -31.88 -1.51 -4.00
N GLN A 274 -31.81 -0.66 -5.01
CA GLN A 274 -32.09 -0.99 -6.41
C GLN A 274 -30.83 -0.74 -7.24
N VAL A 275 -30.37 -1.75 -7.98
CA VAL A 275 -29.31 -1.57 -8.97
C VAL A 275 -29.92 -1.03 -10.26
N THR A 276 -29.35 0.06 -10.78
CA THR A 276 -29.78 0.66 -12.06
C THR A 276 -28.89 0.30 -13.22
N GLU A 277 -27.60 0.24 -12.97
CA GLU A 277 -26.57 -0.04 -13.99
C GLU A 277 -25.43 -0.87 -13.41
N ARG A 278 -24.70 -1.58 -14.29
CA ARG A 278 -23.51 -2.37 -13.93
C ARG A 278 -22.49 -2.29 -15.06
N GLU A 279 -21.25 -1.98 -14.70
CA GLU A 279 -20.12 -1.92 -15.62
C GLU A 279 -18.99 -2.84 -15.11
N ALA A 280 -18.58 -3.81 -15.91
CA ALA A 280 -17.58 -4.81 -15.48
C ALA A 280 -16.16 -4.23 -15.33
N ASP A 281 -15.76 -3.30 -16.20
CA ASP A 281 -14.39 -2.80 -16.35
C ASP A 281 -14.34 -1.27 -16.32
N ARG A 282 -14.96 -0.67 -15.30
CA ARG A 282 -14.90 0.78 -15.12
C ARG A 282 -13.62 1.16 -14.42
N ALA A 283 -12.96 2.25 -14.89
CA ALA A 283 -11.76 2.78 -14.27
C ALA A 283 -12.00 3.15 -12.80
N LEU A 284 -11.10 2.73 -11.93
CA LEU A 284 -11.08 3.15 -10.53
C LEU A 284 -10.71 4.62 -10.41
N GLY A 285 -11.29 5.31 -9.44
CA GLY A 285 -10.77 6.60 -9.02
C GLY A 285 -9.35 6.47 -8.44
N VAL A 286 -8.58 7.56 -8.49
CA VAL A 286 -7.18 7.58 -8.04
C VAL A 286 -7.02 7.01 -6.63
N ASP A 287 -7.87 7.43 -5.69
CA ASP A 287 -7.79 6.96 -4.29
C ASP A 287 -8.09 5.46 -4.16
N ALA A 288 -9.08 4.95 -4.90
CA ALA A 288 -9.43 3.53 -4.89
C ALA A 288 -8.34 2.67 -5.53
N TYR A 289 -7.73 3.13 -6.61
CA TYR A 289 -6.60 2.45 -7.22
C TYR A 289 -5.38 2.44 -6.29
N GLN A 290 -5.03 3.56 -5.67
CA GLN A 290 -3.95 3.63 -4.69
C GLN A 290 -4.20 2.68 -3.50
N ALA A 291 -5.43 2.63 -2.96
CA ALA A 291 -5.79 1.69 -1.90
C ALA A 291 -5.61 0.22 -2.33
N ARG A 292 -5.89 -0.10 -3.60
CA ARG A 292 -5.69 -1.44 -4.15
C ARG A 292 -4.20 -1.79 -4.28
N LEU A 293 -3.36 -0.85 -4.72
CA LEU A 293 -1.91 -1.03 -4.75
C LEU A 293 -1.34 -1.24 -3.34
N GLU A 294 -1.80 -0.43 -2.37
CA GLU A 294 -1.44 -0.58 -0.95
C GLU A 294 -1.84 -1.94 -0.40
N ALA A 295 -3.06 -2.39 -0.67
CA ALA A 295 -3.54 -3.70 -0.23
C ALA A 295 -2.74 -4.86 -0.83
N ALA A 296 -2.35 -4.77 -2.11
CA ALA A 296 -1.52 -5.77 -2.76
C ALA A 296 -0.12 -5.85 -2.12
N PHE A 297 0.48 -4.72 -1.81
CA PHE A 297 1.76 -4.65 -1.10
C PHE A 297 1.66 -5.20 0.33
N ASP A 298 0.63 -4.79 1.09
CA ASP A 298 0.42 -5.25 2.46
C ASP A 298 0.20 -6.76 2.53
N ALA A 299 -0.56 -7.33 1.59
CA ALA A 299 -0.79 -8.77 1.49
C ALA A 299 0.53 -9.52 1.21
N TRP A 300 1.30 -9.07 0.22
CA TRP A 300 2.60 -9.65 -0.09
C TRP A 300 3.58 -9.59 1.10
N LEU A 301 3.65 -8.46 1.80
CA LEU A 301 4.51 -8.31 2.97
C LEU A 301 4.06 -9.20 4.14
N ALA A 302 2.74 -9.39 4.31
CA ALA A 302 2.18 -10.32 5.28
C ALA A 302 2.57 -11.77 4.97
N ASP A 303 2.55 -12.17 3.70
CA ASP A 303 2.99 -13.49 3.24
C ASP A 303 4.49 -13.70 3.50
N LEU A 304 5.34 -12.70 3.23
CA LEU A 304 6.77 -12.75 3.55
C LEU A 304 6.99 -12.94 5.06
N ARG A 305 6.26 -12.18 5.89
CA ARG A 305 6.36 -12.31 7.36
C ARG A 305 5.89 -13.68 7.86
N ALA A 306 4.82 -14.22 7.30
CA ALA A 306 4.29 -15.52 7.67
C ALA A 306 5.24 -16.69 7.31
N ALA A 307 5.99 -16.54 6.22
CA ALA A 307 6.96 -17.54 5.76
C ALA A 307 8.33 -17.44 6.49
N ALA A 308 8.64 -16.29 7.11
CA ALA A 308 9.95 -16.04 7.69
C ALA A 308 10.11 -16.55 9.12
N THR A 309 11.34 -16.90 9.46
CA THR A 309 11.77 -17.09 10.86
C THR A 309 12.30 -15.76 11.40
N ILE A 310 11.59 -15.16 12.34
CA ILE A 310 11.94 -13.87 12.93
C ILE A 310 12.17 -14.06 14.43
N GLU A 311 13.39 -13.75 14.88
CA GLU A 311 13.77 -13.75 16.31
C GLU A 311 14.02 -12.30 16.74
N ARG A 312 13.43 -11.89 17.86
CA ARG A 312 13.59 -10.52 18.41
C ARG A 312 14.29 -10.60 19.74
N PHE A 313 15.28 -9.75 19.95
CA PHE A 313 16.12 -9.71 21.16
C PHE A 313 15.95 -8.39 21.93
N VAL A 314 15.29 -7.39 21.32
CA VAL A 314 14.87 -6.13 21.96
C VAL A 314 13.35 -5.99 21.88
N PRO A 315 12.74 -5.28 22.86
CA PRO A 315 11.29 -5.09 22.93
C PRO A 315 10.72 -4.21 21.81
#